data_ac4cda1982a773bbafcfd2b5fc77ab98
#
_entry.id   ac4cda1982a773bbafcfd2b5fc77ab98
#
_cell.length_a   1.000
_cell.length_b   1.000
_cell.length_c   1.000
_cell.angle_alpha   90.00
_cell.angle_beta   90.00
_cell.angle_gamma   90.00
#
_symmetry.space_group_name_H-M   'P 1'
#
loop_
_entity.id
_entity.type
_entity.pdbx_description
1 polymer ?
#
loop_
_entity_poly.entity_id
_entity_poly.type
_entity_poly.pdbx_seq_one_letter_code
_entity_poly.pdbx_strand_id
1 'polypeptide(L)'
;MKFSIIIPTYNNLDSLTFLINSLKKNSSFDHEIVLHINDGSDGTLDYAIKNNIKHTHSVNNIGLCSAMNKAYHLTTSNYILYAHDDMFFCDKWDLFLIEEIDKYDHNLYYLTGTNISTRFGLINHDCGNSISNFDEEKFHLFCQNDKTPDLQGSHWAPHLIHRELWDKIGGFSEEFNPGDGSDPDLCMKLWLSGVRIFKGVSKFKVYHFNSLTTRNNKVILNNGSKTFLLKYGINPRFFRKHYLRGNISIIPYIGILTNPIKNISFYYDLIKCKLKILYYKIVNH
;
A
#
# COMPACT_ATOMS: atom_id res chain seq x y z
N MET A 1 0.72 -9.21 19.61
CA MET A 1 0.44 -7.86 19.04
C MET A 1 -0.73 -7.99 18.09
N LYS A 2 -1.66 -7.05 18.06
CA LYS A 2 -2.79 -7.03 17.11
C LYS A 2 -2.65 -5.88 16.14
N PHE A 3 -3.09 -6.10 14.90
CA PHE A 3 -3.18 -5.08 13.86
C PHE A 3 -4.64 -4.77 13.55
N SER A 4 -4.95 -3.52 13.18
CA SER A 4 -6.19 -3.18 12.49
C SER A 4 -5.90 -3.16 10.99
N ILE A 5 -6.50 -4.10 10.26
CA ILE A 5 -6.31 -4.28 8.82
C ILE A 5 -7.44 -3.55 8.11
N ILE A 6 -7.13 -2.46 7.42
CA ILE A 6 -8.09 -1.68 6.65
C ILE A 6 -8.07 -2.15 5.21
N ILE A 7 -9.25 -2.49 4.68
CA ILE A 7 -9.43 -2.98 3.32
C ILE A 7 -10.55 -2.16 2.66
N PRO A 8 -10.23 -1.18 1.81
CA PRO A 8 -11.22 -0.56 0.93
C PRO A 8 -11.57 -1.53 -0.19
N THR A 9 -12.85 -1.65 -0.51
CA THR A 9 -13.34 -2.52 -1.59
C THR A 9 -14.44 -1.84 -2.40
N TYR A 10 -14.57 -2.21 -3.67
CA TYR A 10 -15.61 -1.72 -4.58
C TYR A 10 -16.10 -2.85 -5.48
N ASN A 11 -17.26 -3.42 -5.12
CA ASN A 11 -17.92 -4.50 -5.86
C ASN A 11 -16.93 -5.61 -6.29
N ASN A 12 -16.28 -6.23 -5.31
CA ASN A 12 -15.24 -7.24 -5.54
C ASN A 12 -15.30 -8.35 -4.48
N LEU A 13 -16.51 -8.90 -4.24
CA LEU A 13 -16.80 -9.86 -3.17
C LEU A 13 -15.89 -11.09 -3.20
N ASP A 14 -15.68 -11.67 -4.38
CA ASP A 14 -14.87 -12.90 -4.51
C ASP A 14 -13.42 -12.66 -4.08
N SER A 15 -12.82 -11.55 -4.53
CA SER A 15 -11.44 -11.19 -4.14
C SER A 15 -11.34 -10.84 -2.66
N LEU A 16 -12.30 -10.08 -2.15
CA LEU A 16 -12.35 -9.71 -0.74
C LEU A 16 -12.46 -10.95 0.17
N THR A 17 -13.32 -11.89 -0.17
CA THR A 17 -13.48 -13.13 0.60
C THR A 17 -12.22 -13.97 0.55
N PHE A 18 -11.57 -14.04 -0.60
CA PHE A 18 -10.30 -14.74 -0.78
C PHE A 18 -9.19 -14.11 0.09
N LEU A 19 -9.06 -12.78 0.08
CA LEU A 19 -8.14 -12.06 0.95
C LEU A 19 -8.43 -12.32 2.43
N ILE A 20 -9.68 -12.16 2.88
CA ILE A 20 -10.06 -12.36 4.28
C ILE A 20 -9.75 -13.78 4.75
N ASN A 21 -9.99 -14.77 3.90
CA ASN A 21 -9.66 -16.16 4.19
C ASN A 21 -8.13 -16.35 4.32
N SER A 22 -7.34 -15.75 3.44
CA SER A 22 -5.89 -15.83 3.53
C SER A 22 -5.35 -15.17 4.82
N LEU A 23 -5.89 -14.00 5.18
CA LEU A 23 -5.53 -13.33 6.42
C LEU A 23 -5.81 -14.20 7.65
N LYS A 24 -7.02 -14.78 7.73
CA LYS A 24 -7.40 -15.64 8.87
C LYS A 24 -6.61 -16.95 8.92
N LYS A 25 -6.39 -17.59 7.76
CA LYS A 25 -5.70 -18.88 7.65
C LYS A 25 -4.21 -18.75 7.97
N ASN A 26 -3.58 -17.68 7.50
CA ASN A 26 -2.13 -17.52 7.50
C ASN A 26 -1.59 -16.60 8.61
N SER A 27 -2.47 -16.08 9.48
CA SER A 27 -2.10 -15.32 10.68
C SER A 27 -1.84 -16.24 11.87
N SER A 28 -0.91 -15.83 12.73
CA SER A 28 -0.67 -16.46 14.03
C SER A 28 -1.54 -15.86 15.14
N PHE A 29 -2.09 -14.66 14.91
CA PHE A 29 -2.94 -13.94 15.84
C PHE A 29 -4.27 -13.53 15.18
N ASP A 30 -5.29 -13.34 16.01
CA ASP A 30 -6.58 -12.82 15.58
C ASP A 30 -6.50 -11.28 15.46
N HIS A 31 -6.48 -10.79 14.23
CA HIS A 31 -6.40 -9.37 13.88
C HIS A 31 -7.79 -8.76 13.65
N GLU A 32 -7.88 -7.45 13.83
CA GLU A 32 -9.08 -6.69 13.52
C GLU A 32 -9.15 -6.38 12.03
N ILE A 33 -10.22 -6.81 11.35
CA ILE A 33 -10.49 -6.45 9.95
C ILE A 33 -11.55 -5.36 9.93
N VAL A 34 -11.25 -4.27 9.19
CA VAL A 34 -12.14 -3.12 9.01
C VAL A 34 -12.27 -2.83 7.52
N LEU A 35 -13.49 -2.87 7.01
CA LEU A 35 -13.77 -2.60 5.60
C LEU A 35 -14.27 -1.17 5.39
N HIS A 36 -13.94 -0.58 4.24
CA HIS A 36 -14.82 0.42 3.63
C HIS A 36 -15.41 -0.16 2.36
N ILE A 37 -16.74 -0.21 2.30
CA ILE A 37 -17.49 -0.79 1.19
C ILE A 37 -18.02 0.35 0.33
N ASN A 38 -17.47 0.51 -0.87
CA ASN A 38 -17.99 1.37 -1.90
C ASN A 38 -19.06 0.60 -2.67
N ASP A 39 -20.29 1.13 -2.77
CA ASP A 39 -21.45 0.52 -3.40
C ASP A 39 -21.87 -0.79 -2.68
N GLY A 40 -21.27 -1.91 -2.95
CA GLY A 40 -21.54 -3.21 -2.30
C GLY A 40 -22.73 -3.95 -2.87
N SER A 41 -23.26 -3.54 -4.04
CA SER A 41 -24.41 -4.16 -4.72
C SER A 41 -24.15 -5.57 -5.24
N ASP A 42 -22.87 -5.98 -5.30
CA ASP A 42 -22.43 -7.34 -5.64
C ASP A 42 -22.59 -8.35 -4.49
N GLY A 43 -23.17 -7.94 -3.36
CA GLY A 43 -23.31 -8.74 -2.15
C GLY A 43 -22.22 -8.52 -1.11
N THR A 44 -21.24 -7.65 -1.37
CA THR A 44 -20.16 -7.34 -0.43
C THR A 44 -20.69 -6.77 0.89
N LEU A 45 -21.71 -5.91 0.84
CA LEU A 45 -22.32 -5.33 2.03
C LEU A 45 -23.03 -6.41 2.87
N ASP A 46 -23.82 -7.25 2.24
CA ASP A 46 -24.53 -8.35 2.92
C ASP A 46 -23.55 -9.35 3.54
N TYR A 47 -22.45 -9.64 2.85
CA TYR A 47 -21.37 -10.48 3.37
C TYR A 47 -20.75 -9.88 4.64
N ALA A 48 -20.45 -8.59 4.66
CA ALA A 48 -19.86 -7.93 5.82
C ALA A 48 -20.83 -7.94 7.03
N ILE A 49 -22.09 -7.66 6.81
CA ILE A 49 -23.15 -7.69 7.84
C ILE A 49 -23.30 -9.12 8.39
N LYS A 50 -23.48 -10.12 7.53
CA LYS A 50 -23.67 -11.54 7.91
C LYS A 50 -22.50 -12.09 8.74
N ASN A 51 -21.28 -11.65 8.44
CA ASN A 51 -20.06 -12.12 9.12
C ASN A 51 -19.59 -11.20 10.26
N ASN A 52 -20.40 -10.21 10.67
CA ASN A 52 -20.07 -9.24 11.73
C ASN A 52 -18.71 -8.54 11.51
N ILE A 53 -18.34 -8.26 10.27
CA ILE A 53 -17.10 -7.55 9.97
C ILE A 53 -17.34 -6.06 10.18
N LYS A 54 -16.46 -5.40 10.94
CA LYS A 54 -16.51 -3.93 11.10
C LYS A 54 -16.41 -3.26 9.75
N HIS A 55 -17.35 -2.38 9.42
CA HIS A 55 -17.32 -1.69 8.13
C HIS A 55 -17.95 -0.29 8.18
N THR A 56 -17.48 0.56 7.29
CA THR A 56 -18.17 1.76 6.82
C THR A 56 -18.66 1.53 5.40
N HIS A 57 -19.72 2.21 5.00
CA HIS A 57 -20.34 2.05 3.68
C HIS A 57 -20.60 3.40 3.01
N SER A 58 -20.52 3.44 1.70
CA SER A 58 -20.99 4.54 0.86
C SER A 58 -21.71 4.01 -0.37
N VAL A 59 -22.86 4.61 -0.70
CA VAL A 59 -23.69 4.20 -1.85
C VAL A 59 -22.95 4.35 -3.17
N ASN A 60 -22.05 5.33 -3.26
CA ASN A 60 -21.23 5.57 -4.45
C ASN A 60 -19.75 5.31 -4.12
N ASN A 61 -18.95 5.06 -5.16
CA ASN A 61 -17.51 4.97 -5.01
C ASN A 61 -16.91 6.33 -4.66
N ILE A 62 -16.44 6.49 -3.42
CA ILE A 62 -15.80 7.71 -2.92
C ILE A 62 -14.28 7.74 -3.12
N GLY A 63 -13.72 6.71 -3.74
CA GLY A 63 -12.30 6.55 -3.96
C GLY A 63 -11.54 5.98 -2.75
N LEU A 64 -10.32 5.54 -3.01
CA LEU A 64 -9.48 4.83 -2.04
C LEU A 64 -9.11 5.68 -0.83
N CYS A 65 -8.70 6.95 -1.05
CA CYS A 65 -8.23 7.81 0.04
C CYS A 65 -9.33 8.10 1.05
N SER A 66 -10.50 8.51 0.58
CA SER A 66 -11.67 8.75 1.43
C SER A 66 -12.16 7.47 2.10
N ALA A 67 -12.12 6.34 1.40
CA ALA A 67 -12.48 5.03 1.93
C ALA A 67 -11.59 4.63 3.11
N MET A 68 -10.27 4.76 2.95
CA MET A 68 -9.29 4.49 4.00
C MET A 68 -9.50 5.39 5.23
N ASN A 69 -9.67 6.69 5.01
CA ASN A 69 -9.88 7.65 6.10
C ASN A 69 -11.16 7.35 6.88
N LYS A 70 -12.27 7.00 6.19
CA LYS A 70 -13.53 6.61 6.88
C LYS A 70 -13.38 5.31 7.68
N ALA A 71 -12.78 4.28 7.10
CA ALA A 71 -12.60 3.00 7.78
C ALA A 71 -11.68 3.12 9.01
N TYR A 72 -10.67 3.99 8.93
CA TYR A 72 -9.74 4.23 10.03
C TYR A 72 -10.44 4.55 11.36
N HIS A 73 -11.54 5.30 11.35
CA HIS A 73 -12.27 5.68 12.56
C HIS A 73 -12.86 4.49 13.33
N LEU A 74 -12.99 3.33 12.72
CA LEU A 74 -13.46 2.09 13.36
C LEU A 74 -12.33 1.23 13.92
N THR A 75 -11.07 1.57 13.65
CA THR A 75 -9.91 0.80 14.08
C THR A 75 -9.58 1.02 15.56
N THR A 76 -9.09 -0.03 16.24
CA THR A 76 -8.78 0.04 17.67
C THR A 76 -7.32 -0.25 18.00
N SER A 77 -6.56 -0.87 17.08
CA SER A 77 -5.15 -1.20 17.29
C SER A 77 -4.23 0.02 17.14
N ASN A 78 -3.07 -0.02 17.80
CA ASN A 78 -2.00 0.96 17.59
C ASN A 78 -1.28 0.80 16.24
N TYR A 79 -1.46 -0.32 15.55
CA TYR A 79 -0.83 -0.61 14.28
C TYR A 79 -1.88 -0.73 13.19
N ILE A 80 -1.77 0.10 12.18
CA ILE A 80 -2.66 0.18 11.03
C ILE A 80 -1.99 -0.48 9.84
N LEU A 81 -2.57 -1.59 9.38
CA LEU A 81 -2.16 -2.28 8.16
C LEU A 81 -3.19 -1.97 7.05
N TYR A 82 -2.73 -1.45 5.94
CA TYR A 82 -3.52 -1.28 4.73
C TYR A 82 -3.26 -2.43 3.75
N ALA A 83 -4.31 -3.00 3.20
CA ALA A 83 -4.25 -4.03 2.16
C ALA A 83 -5.25 -3.75 1.04
N HIS A 84 -4.90 -4.14 -0.21
CA HIS A 84 -5.87 -4.19 -1.30
C HIS A 84 -6.72 -5.45 -1.21
N ASP A 85 -7.95 -5.39 -1.71
CA ASP A 85 -8.91 -6.49 -1.68
C ASP A 85 -8.57 -7.66 -2.63
N ASP A 86 -7.53 -7.52 -3.48
CA ASP A 86 -7.05 -8.51 -4.43
C ASP A 86 -5.64 -9.06 -4.07
N MET A 87 -5.38 -9.26 -2.78
CA MET A 87 -4.13 -9.81 -2.27
C MET A 87 -4.33 -11.17 -1.59
N PHE A 88 -3.26 -11.97 -1.57
CA PHE A 88 -3.14 -13.19 -0.78
C PHE A 88 -1.88 -13.14 0.08
N PHE A 89 -2.02 -13.31 1.39
CA PHE A 89 -0.93 -13.18 2.36
C PHE A 89 -0.23 -14.51 2.60
N CYS A 90 1.10 -14.51 2.72
CA CYS A 90 1.89 -15.70 3.04
C CYS A 90 1.64 -16.22 4.47
N ASP A 91 2.03 -17.45 4.72
CA ASP A 91 1.99 -18.04 6.07
C ASP A 91 2.81 -17.21 7.07
N LYS A 92 2.29 -17.03 8.28
CA LYS A 92 2.94 -16.29 9.40
C LYS A 92 3.34 -14.85 9.07
N TRP A 93 2.65 -14.23 8.13
CA TRP A 93 2.94 -12.87 7.71
C TRP A 93 3.00 -11.86 8.87
N ASP A 94 2.14 -12.04 9.86
CA ASP A 94 2.03 -11.20 11.05
C ASP A 94 3.24 -11.34 11.99
N LEU A 95 3.77 -12.56 12.15
CA LEU A 95 4.98 -12.77 12.95
C LEU A 95 6.18 -12.05 12.32
N PHE A 96 6.32 -12.07 11.00
CA PHE A 96 7.41 -11.37 10.32
C PHE A 96 7.34 -9.85 10.51
N LEU A 97 6.12 -9.28 10.54
CA LEU A 97 5.95 -7.87 10.87
C LEU A 97 6.25 -7.57 12.33
N ILE A 98 5.81 -8.43 13.27
CA ILE A 98 6.09 -8.28 14.69
C ILE A 98 7.59 -8.36 14.95
N GLU A 99 8.28 -9.37 14.40
CA GLU A 99 9.74 -9.49 14.47
C GLU A 99 10.46 -8.24 13.94
N GLU A 100 9.90 -7.59 12.92
CA GLU A 100 10.49 -6.38 12.37
C GLU A 100 10.24 -5.17 13.27
N ILE A 101 9.01 -5.00 13.79
CA ILE A 101 8.63 -3.93 14.71
C ILE A 101 9.49 -3.96 15.97
N ASP A 102 9.72 -5.14 16.53
CA ASP A 102 10.48 -5.34 17.77
C ASP A 102 11.97 -4.94 17.66
N LYS A 103 12.47 -4.67 16.45
CA LYS A 103 13.83 -4.14 16.24
C LYS A 103 13.96 -2.65 16.52
N TYR A 104 12.84 -1.95 16.63
CA TYR A 104 12.82 -0.50 16.78
C TYR A 104 12.28 -0.10 18.15
N ASP A 105 12.94 0.87 18.80
CA ASP A 105 12.54 1.49 20.07
C ASP A 105 11.62 2.72 19.87
N HIS A 106 11.20 2.96 18.62
CA HIS A 106 10.35 4.09 18.22
C HIS A 106 9.36 3.69 17.13
N ASN A 107 8.35 4.53 16.87
CA ASN A 107 7.28 4.28 15.89
C ASN A 107 7.53 4.97 14.52
N LEU A 108 8.73 5.54 14.27
CA LEU A 108 9.04 6.31 13.06
C LEU A 108 9.49 5.42 11.90
N TYR A 109 8.63 4.51 11.46
CA TYR A 109 8.86 3.61 10.34
C TYR A 109 7.61 3.41 9.48
N TYR A 110 7.85 3.02 8.24
CA TYR A 110 6.88 2.57 7.27
C TYR A 110 7.34 1.21 6.75
N LEU A 111 6.58 0.16 7.06
CA LEU A 111 6.91 -1.22 6.71
C LEU A 111 5.94 -1.71 5.64
N THR A 112 6.44 -2.35 4.60
CA THR A 112 5.61 -2.92 3.53
C THR A 112 5.82 -4.41 3.37
N GLY A 113 4.84 -5.08 2.76
CA GLY A 113 5.03 -6.41 2.22
C GLY A 113 5.81 -6.40 0.91
N THR A 114 6.36 -7.56 0.56
CA THR A 114 7.01 -7.80 -0.73
C THR A 114 5.99 -8.36 -1.70
N ASN A 115 5.65 -7.58 -2.74
CA ASN A 115 4.66 -7.95 -3.74
C ASN A 115 5.21 -8.95 -4.76
N ILE A 116 4.50 -10.07 -4.91
CA ILE A 116 4.71 -11.10 -5.91
C ILE A 116 3.52 -11.10 -6.86
N SER A 117 3.76 -11.20 -8.16
CA SER A 117 2.70 -11.33 -9.16
C SER A 117 3.21 -12.01 -10.43
N THR A 118 2.30 -12.30 -11.35
CA THR A 118 2.66 -12.87 -12.67
C THR A 118 3.42 -11.88 -13.55
N ARG A 119 3.14 -10.56 -13.47
CA ARG A 119 3.64 -9.56 -14.46
C ARG A 119 4.09 -8.23 -13.89
N PHE A 120 3.49 -7.73 -12.84
CA PHE A 120 3.67 -6.35 -12.36
C PHE A 120 4.11 -6.25 -10.91
N GLY A 121 4.54 -7.36 -10.31
CA GLY A 121 5.11 -7.37 -8.97
C GLY A 121 6.58 -6.96 -8.96
N LEU A 122 7.09 -6.67 -7.80
CA LEU A 122 8.54 -6.52 -7.62
C LEU A 122 9.26 -7.83 -7.91
N ILE A 123 8.64 -8.95 -7.57
CA ILE A 123 9.05 -10.30 -7.90
C ILE A 123 8.02 -10.90 -8.84
N ASN A 124 8.48 -11.32 -10.01
CA ASN A 124 7.63 -12.03 -10.96
C ASN A 124 7.72 -13.54 -10.69
N HIS A 125 6.66 -14.10 -10.14
CA HIS A 125 6.50 -15.55 -9.96
C HIS A 125 5.04 -15.91 -10.24
N ASP A 126 4.83 -16.80 -11.19
CA ASP A 126 3.49 -17.17 -11.64
C ASP A 126 2.88 -18.24 -10.73
N CYS A 127 1.96 -17.85 -9.86
CA CYS A 127 1.10 -18.75 -9.09
C CYS A 127 -0.36 -18.67 -9.53
N GLY A 128 -0.64 -18.13 -10.71
CA GLY A 128 -1.97 -17.92 -11.24
C GLY A 128 -2.27 -16.44 -11.51
N ASN A 129 -3.15 -16.17 -12.46
CA ASN A 129 -3.51 -14.80 -12.87
C ASN A 129 -4.92 -14.37 -12.43
N SER A 130 -5.63 -15.26 -11.74
CA SER A 130 -6.95 -15.04 -11.16
C SER A 130 -7.11 -15.88 -9.88
N ILE A 131 -8.09 -15.55 -9.07
CA ILE A 131 -8.41 -16.29 -7.84
C ILE A 131 -8.75 -17.76 -8.15
N SER A 132 -9.47 -18.01 -9.26
CA SER A 132 -9.93 -19.35 -9.64
C SER A 132 -8.80 -20.30 -10.08
N ASN A 133 -7.65 -19.77 -10.47
CA ASN A 133 -6.49 -20.58 -10.89
C ASN A 133 -5.25 -20.32 -10.03
N PHE A 134 -5.43 -19.72 -8.85
CA PHE A 134 -4.33 -19.47 -7.92
C PHE A 134 -3.85 -20.78 -7.28
N ASP A 135 -2.55 -21.03 -7.39
CA ASP A 135 -1.86 -22.15 -6.78
C ASP A 135 -1.23 -21.72 -5.46
N GLU A 136 -1.99 -21.93 -4.38
CA GLU A 136 -1.59 -21.56 -3.02
C GLU A 136 -0.35 -22.34 -2.55
N GLU A 137 -0.27 -23.63 -2.87
CA GLU A 137 0.85 -24.48 -2.48
C GLU A 137 2.16 -23.99 -3.12
N LYS A 138 2.09 -23.71 -4.42
CA LYS A 138 3.23 -23.14 -5.16
C LYS A 138 3.67 -21.79 -4.60
N PHE A 139 2.72 -20.94 -4.21
CA PHE A 139 3.02 -19.66 -3.57
C PHE A 139 3.73 -19.84 -2.22
N HIS A 140 3.22 -20.71 -1.35
CA HIS A 140 3.85 -20.98 -0.06
C HIS A 140 5.24 -21.59 -0.22
N LEU A 141 5.41 -22.54 -1.14
CA LEU A 141 6.71 -23.13 -1.45
C LEU A 141 7.72 -22.06 -1.94
N PHE A 142 7.27 -21.15 -2.80
CA PHE A 142 8.08 -20.02 -3.23
C PHE A 142 8.47 -19.14 -2.03
N CYS A 143 7.50 -18.77 -1.17
CA CYS A 143 7.77 -17.92 -0.01
C CYS A 143 8.81 -18.50 0.95
N GLN A 144 8.83 -19.82 1.13
CA GLN A 144 9.80 -20.53 1.98
C GLN A 144 11.21 -20.54 1.38
N ASN A 145 11.35 -20.62 0.07
CA ASN A 145 12.63 -20.79 -0.61
C ASN A 145 13.24 -19.47 -1.13
N ASP A 146 12.45 -18.41 -1.26
CA ASP A 146 12.89 -17.13 -1.79
C ASP A 146 13.88 -16.43 -0.85
N LYS A 147 15.00 -15.97 -1.42
CA LYS A 147 16.10 -15.31 -0.72
C LYS A 147 16.21 -13.82 -1.03
N THR A 148 15.14 -13.24 -1.52
CA THR A 148 15.07 -11.78 -1.73
C THR A 148 15.38 -11.06 -0.42
N PRO A 149 16.30 -10.09 -0.41
CA PRO A 149 16.62 -9.32 0.78
C PRO A 149 15.47 -8.36 1.14
N ASP A 150 15.48 -7.81 2.35
CA ASP A 150 14.65 -6.66 2.69
C ASP A 150 14.89 -5.51 1.71
N LEU A 151 13.85 -4.73 1.41
CA LEU A 151 13.84 -3.79 0.30
C LEU A 151 13.98 -2.35 0.77
N GLN A 152 14.81 -1.58 0.08
CA GLN A 152 14.98 -0.17 0.32
C GLN A 152 13.89 0.66 -0.35
N GLY A 153 13.33 1.62 0.42
CA GLY A 153 12.44 2.65 -0.13
C GLY A 153 11.11 2.13 -0.66
N SER A 154 10.62 1.06 -0.07
CA SER A 154 9.27 0.53 -0.36
C SER A 154 8.21 1.57 -0.04
N HIS A 155 7.20 1.69 -0.91
CA HIS A 155 6.21 2.75 -0.88
C HIS A 155 4.86 2.32 -1.47
N TRP A 156 4.48 1.06 -1.29
CA TRP A 156 3.25 0.45 -1.82
C TRP A 156 2.54 -0.38 -0.74
N ALA A 157 1.29 -0.75 -1.01
CA ALA A 157 0.54 -1.70 -0.19
C ALA A 157 1.00 -3.17 -0.44
N PRO A 158 0.83 -4.07 0.55
CA PRO A 158 0.32 -3.77 1.87
C PRO A 158 1.37 -3.02 2.68
N HIS A 159 0.92 -2.10 3.54
CA HIS A 159 1.84 -1.39 4.41
C HIS A 159 1.30 -1.22 5.82
N LEU A 160 2.23 -1.11 6.76
CA LEU A 160 1.95 -0.91 8.18
C LEU A 160 2.61 0.38 8.66
N ILE A 161 1.84 1.16 9.41
CA ILE A 161 2.31 2.32 10.16
C ILE A 161 1.70 2.33 11.57
N HIS A 162 2.36 3.02 12.49
CA HIS A 162 1.78 3.24 13.83
C HIS A 162 0.67 4.30 13.77
N ARG A 163 -0.36 4.13 14.61
CA ARG A 163 -1.51 5.05 14.72
C ARG A 163 -1.11 6.51 14.92
N GLU A 164 -0.15 6.77 15.79
CA GLU A 164 0.35 8.13 16.02
C GLU A 164 0.86 8.82 14.74
N LEU A 165 1.49 8.06 13.85
CA LEU A 165 1.90 8.59 12.54
C LEU A 165 0.71 8.86 11.65
N TRP A 166 -0.28 7.96 11.63
CA TRP A 166 -1.51 8.16 10.87
C TRP A 166 -2.20 9.45 11.32
N ASP A 167 -2.40 9.63 12.63
CA ASP A 167 -3.04 10.82 13.20
C ASP A 167 -2.24 12.09 12.90
N LYS A 168 -0.91 12.03 13.06
CA LYS A 168 -0.01 13.16 12.80
C LYS A 168 -0.06 13.64 11.36
N ILE A 169 -0.18 12.73 10.39
CA ILE A 169 -0.20 13.08 8.96
C ILE A 169 -1.63 13.29 8.42
N GLY A 170 -2.68 12.95 9.19
CA GLY A 170 -4.08 13.04 8.79
C GLY A 170 -4.49 12.02 7.72
N GLY A 171 -3.96 10.79 7.80
CA GLY A 171 -4.30 9.70 6.88
C GLY A 171 -3.94 9.96 5.42
N PHE A 172 -4.74 9.47 4.46
CA PHE A 172 -4.58 9.71 3.04
C PHE A 172 -5.11 11.10 2.62
N SER A 173 -4.48 11.74 1.64
CA SER A 173 -4.96 13.00 1.06
C SER A 173 -6.02 12.73 0.00
N GLU A 174 -7.25 13.22 0.21
CA GLU A 174 -8.41 12.89 -0.64
C GLU A 174 -8.33 13.48 -2.06
N GLU A 175 -7.47 14.47 -2.29
CA GLU A 175 -7.18 15.01 -3.62
C GLU A 175 -6.56 13.97 -4.57
N PHE A 176 -6.11 12.83 -4.04
CA PHE A 176 -5.61 11.70 -4.82
C PHE A 176 -6.68 10.63 -5.12
N ASN A 177 -7.95 10.87 -4.75
CA ASN A 177 -9.02 9.98 -5.19
C ASN A 177 -9.09 9.92 -6.73
N PRO A 178 -9.39 8.76 -7.33
CA PRO A 178 -9.75 7.50 -6.68
C PRO A 178 -8.57 6.65 -6.19
N GLY A 179 -7.27 7.06 -6.34
CA GLY A 179 -6.16 6.33 -5.75
C GLY A 179 -4.78 6.54 -6.40
N ASP A 180 -4.70 6.96 -7.68
CA ASP A 180 -3.38 7.16 -8.32
C ASP A 180 -2.58 8.27 -7.62
N GLY A 181 -1.34 7.96 -7.22
CA GLY A 181 -0.46 8.88 -6.51
C GLY A 181 -0.65 8.94 -4.99
N SER A 182 -1.60 8.19 -4.41
CA SER A 182 -1.87 8.18 -2.97
C SER A 182 -0.73 7.59 -2.13
N ASP A 183 -0.13 6.49 -2.56
CA ASP A 183 0.99 5.86 -1.85
C ASP A 183 2.24 6.77 -1.77
N PRO A 184 2.72 7.36 -2.88
CA PRO A 184 3.83 8.30 -2.78
C PRO A 184 3.48 9.56 -1.97
N ASP A 185 2.24 10.05 -1.99
CA ASP A 185 1.79 11.16 -1.15
C ASP A 185 1.85 10.81 0.33
N LEU A 186 1.31 9.65 0.73
CA LEU A 186 1.39 9.15 2.09
C LEU A 186 2.85 9.05 2.56
N CYS A 187 3.72 8.47 1.73
CA CYS A 187 5.15 8.36 2.03
C CYS A 187 5.84 9.73 2.14
N MET A 188 5.45 10.72 1.32
CA MET A 188 5.99 12.07 1.43
C MET A 188 5.54 12.74 2.73
N LYS A 189 4.28 12.60 3.15
CA LYS A 189 3.79 13.13 4.43
C LYS A 189 4.54 12.49 5.61
N LEU A 190 4.76 11.17 5.56
CA LEU A 190 5.57 10.45 6.55
C LEU A 190 7.01 10.95 6.58
N TRP A 191 7.63 11.17 5.40
CA TRP A 191 8.97 11.74 5.31
C TRP A 191 9.06 13.12 5.98
N LEU A 192 8.10 13.99 5.67
CA LEU A 192 8.00 15.34 6.25
C LEU A 192 7.75 15.31 7.77
N SER A 193 7.11 14.24 8.27
CA SER A 193 6.88 14.00 9.70
C SER A 193 8.07 13.40 10.44
N GLY A 194 9.19 13.11 9.74
CA GLY A 194 10.44 12.61 10.33
C GLY A 194 10.72 11.14 10.11
N VAL A 195 9.84 10.38 9.45
CA VAL A 195 10.10 8.97 9.11
C VAL A 195 11.28 8.86 8.16
N ARG A 196 12.22 7.95 8.47
CA ARG A 196 13.42 7.68 7.67
C ARG A 196 13.63 6.18 7.41
N ILE A 197 12.76 5.33 7.94
CA ILE A 197 12.74 3.90 7.69
C ILE A 197 11.56 3.62 6.76
N PHE A 198 11.86 3.31 5.49
CA PHE A 198 10.92 2.87 4.48
C PHE A 198 11.41 1.52 3.98
N LYS A 199 10.87 0.45 4.55
CA LYS A 199 11.42 -0.89 4.41
C LYS A 199 10.37 -1.88 3.92
N GLY A 200 10.68 -2.60 2.85
CA GLY A 200 9.94 -3.79 2.47
C GLY A 200 10.49 -5.00 3.22
N VAL A 201 9.64 -5.66 3.99
CA VAL A 201 10.01 -6.85 4.77
C VAL A 201 9.97 -8.06 3.84
N SER A 202 11.13 -8.64 3.57
CA SER A 202 11.27 -9.71 2.59
C SER A 202 10.51 -10.99 2.94
N LYS A 203 10.42 -11.32 4.22
CA LYS A 203 9.66 -12.47 4.70
C LYS A 203 8.14 -12.26 4.64
N PHE A 204 7.68 -11.01 4.77
CA PHE A 204 6.27 -10.65 4.61
C PHE A 204 5.93 -10.54 3.13
N LYS A 205 5.50 -11.64 2.52
CA LYS A 205 5.17 -11.73 1.10
C LYS A 205 3.66 -11.72 0.89
N VAL A 206 3.24 -11.06 -0.18
CA VAL A 206 1.85 -11.10 -0.64
C VAL A 206 1.82 -11.37 -2.14
N TYR A 207 0.88 -12.20 -2.56
CA TYR A 207 0.54 -12.34 -3.97
C TYR A 207 -0.51 -11.28 -4.31
N HIS A 208 -0.27 -10.49 -5.35
CA HIS A 208 -1.13 -9.40 -5.76
C HIS A 208 -1.62 -9.62 -7.19
N PHE A 209 -2.93 -9.75 -7.36
CA PHE A 209 -3.55 -10.00 -8.68
C PHE A 209 -3.60 -8.76 -9.57
N ASN A 210 -3.13 -7.60 -9.07
CA ASN A 210 -2.93 -6.35 -9.79
C ASN A 210 -4.21 -5.73 -10.39
N SER A 211 -4.87 -4.94 -9.58
CA SER A 211 -5.96 -4.06 -10.02
C SER A 211 -7.17 -4.77 -10.62
N LEU A 212 -7.54 -5.94 -10.11
CA LEU A 212 -8.75 -6.63 -10.54
C LEU A 212 -9.97 -5.72 -10.40
N THR A 213 -10.12 -5.06 -9.26
CA THR A 213 -11.23 -4.12 -8.97
C THR A 213 -11.29 -2.98 -9.96
N THR A 214 -10.15 -2.32 -10.25
CA THR A 214 -10.07 -1.19 -11.19
C THR A 214 -10.46 -1.60 -12.61
N ARG A 215 -10.02 -2.79 -13.04
CA ARG A 215 -10.31 -3.31 -14.38
C ARG A 215 -11.75 -3.75 -14.52
N ASN A 216 -12.26 -4.48 -13.54
CA ASN A 216 -13.62 -5.01 -13.56
C ASN A 216 -14.68 -3.91 -13.46
N ASN A 217 -14.45 -2.89 -12.62
CA ASN A 217 -15.39 -1.80 -12.36
C ASN A 217 -15.13 -0.53 -13.18
N LYS A 218 -14.19 -0.56 -14.14
CA LYS A 218 -13.86 0.56 -15.06
C LYS A 218 -13.65 1.90 -14.35
N VAL A 219 -12.94 1.89 -13.23
CA VAL A 219 -12.65 3.09 -12.45
C VAL A 219 -11.80 4.05 -13.28
N ILE A 220 -12.26 5.30 -13.40
CA ILE A 220 -11.51 6.37 -14.07
C ILE A 220 -10.45 6.89 -13.11
N LEU A 221 -9.18 6.69 -13.45
CA LEU A 221 -8.07 7.14 -12.61
C LEU A 221 -7.84 8.66 -12.74
N ASN A 222 -7.43 9.26 -11.63
CA ASN A 222 -6.93 10.64 -11.60
C ASN A 222 -5.50 10.73 -12.18
N ASN A 223 -4.98 11.96 -12.34
CA ASN A 223 -3.57 12.18 -12.68
C ASN A 223 -2.74 12.45 -11.42
N GLY A 224 -2.55 11.43 -10.60
CA GLY A 224 -1.86 11.54 -9.32
C GLY A 224 -0.41 12.04 -9.45
N SER A 225 0.28 11.69 -10.53
CA SER A 225 1.62 12.22 -10.79
C SER A 225 1.64 13.73 -11.01
N LYS A 226 0.61 14.31 -11.66
CA LYS A 226 0.45 15.76 -11.82
C LYS A 226 0.12 16.41 -10.47
N THR A 227 -0.84 15.84 -9.73
CA THR A 227 -1.25 16.32 -8.42
C THR A 227 -0.05 16.35 -7.45
N PHE A 228 0.71 15.27 -7.37
CA PHE A 228 1.91 15.18 -6.54
C PHE A 228 2.96 16.24 -6.94
N LEU A 229 3.21 16.39 -8.25
CA LEU A 229 4.19 17.37 -8.74
C LEU A 229 3.79 18.80 -8.38
N LEU A 230 2.51 19.15 -8.52
CA LEU A 230 2.03 20.50 -8.19
C LEU A 230 2.02 20.75 -6.67
N LYS A 231 1.72 19.73 -5.87
CA LYS A 231 1.70 19.80 -4.41
C LYS A 231 3.10 19.97 -3.80
N TYR A 232 4.08 19.19 -4.29
CA TYR A 232 5.41 19.12 -3.66
C TYR A 232 6.56 19.74 -4.47
N GLY A 233 6.30 20.20 -5.68
CA GLY A 233 7.33 20.75 -6.58
C GLY A 233 8.26 19.70 -7.19
N ILE A 234 8.05 18.43 -6.90
CA ILE A 234 8.80 17.27 -7.41
C ILE A 234 7.81 16.16 -7.79
N ASN A 235 8.15 15.30 -8.75
CA ASN A 235 7.28 14.18 -9.13
C ASN A 235 7.56 12.91 -8.28
N PRO A 236 6.67 11.90 -8.30
CA PRO A 236 6.85 10.67 -7.53
C PRO A 236 8.15 9.92 -7.84
N ARG A 237 8.61 9.95 -9.11
CA ARG A 237 9.89 9.35 -9.50
C ARG A 237 11.08 10.03 -8.84
N PHE A 238 11.06 11.37 -8.77
CA PHE A 238 12.09 12.16 -8.07
C PHE A 238 12.13 11.77 -6.58
N PHE A 239 10.96 11.76 -5.93
CA PHE A 239 10.84 11.40 -4.51
C PHE A 239 11.40 9.99 -4.26
N ARG A 240 10.95 9.00 -5.02
CA ARG A 240 11.44 7.63 -4.89
C ARG A 240 12.95 7.53 -5.06
N LYS A 241 13.52 8.18 -6.09
CA LYS A 241 14.94 8.10 -6.42
C LYS A 241 15.82 8.79 -5.38
N HIS A 242 15.50 10.03 -5.01
CA HIS A 242 16.40 10.90 -4.24
C HIS A 242 16.11 10.87 -2.74
N TYR A 243 14.88 10.62 -2.32
CA TYR A 243 14.48 10.56 -0.92
C TYR A 243 14.46 9.12 -0.41
N LEU A 244 13.66 8.26 -1.02
CA LEU A 244 13.50 6.88 -0.57
C LEU A 244 14.66 5.97 -0.98
N ARG A 245 15.45 6.38 -1.99
CA ARG A 245 16.52 5.58 -2.61
C ARG A 245 16.05 4.20 -3.07
N GLY A 246 14.76 4.12 -3.37
CA GLY A 246 14.11 2.93 -3.92
C GLY A 246 14.05 2.99 -5.44
N ASN A 247 13.74 1.87 -6.07
CA ASN A 247 13.54 1.77 -7.51
C ASN A 247 12.39 0.80 -7.80
N ILE A 248 12.09 0.62 -9.09
CA ILE A 248 11.21 -0.43 -9.62
C ILE A 248 11.89 -1.81 -9.52
N SER A 249 13.22 -1.85 -9.44
CA SER A 249 14.03 -3.05 -9.23
C SER A 249 14.31 -3.30 -7.74
N ILE A 250 14.67 -4.53 -7.41
CA ILE A 250 15.09 -4.93 -6.08
C ILE A 250 16.36 -4.16 -5.68
N ILE A 251 16.24 -3.33 -4.65
CA ILE A 251 17.37 -2.67 -3.98
C ILE A 251 17.39 -3.17 -2.54
N PRO A 252 18.46 -3.86 -2.11
CA PRO A 252 18.59 -4.30 -0.73
C PRO A 252 18.50 -3.15 0.26
N TYR A 253 17.89 -3.40 1.42
CA TYR A 253 17.75 -2.41 2.47
C TYR A 253 19.13 -2.01 3.01
N ILE A 254 19.42 -0.72 2.98
CA ILE A 254 20.71 -0.14 3.39
C ILE A 254 20.64 0.59 4.74
N GLY A 255 19.47 0.60 5.40
CA GLY A 255 19.29 1.23 6.71
C GLY A 255 18.53 2.55 6.66
N ILE A 256 18.71 3.34 7.71
CA ILE A 256 18.01 4.62 7.92
C ILE A 256 18.40 5.62 6.84
N LEU A 257 17.39 6.22 6.23
CA LEU A 257 17.58 7.23 5.18
C LEU A 257 18.05 8.57 5.75
N THR A 258 18.97 9.19 5.05
CA THR A 258 19.39 10.58 5.30
C THR A 258 18.75 11.52 4.29
N ASN A 259 18.84 12.83 4.52
CA ASN A 259 18.36 13.82 3.55
C ASN A 259 18.97 13.58 2.15
N PRO A 260 18.26 13.96 1.08
CA PRO A 260 18.72 13.79 -0.28
C PRO A 260 20.10 14.39 -0.53
N ILE A 261 20.97 13.65 -1.22
CA ILE A 261 22.27 14.14 -1.67
C ILE A 261 22.07 15.04 -2.89
N LYS A 262 22.40 16.32 -2.76
CA LYS A 262 22.22 17.32 -3.81
C LYS A 262 23.38 17.30 -4.82
N ASN A 263 23.46 16.21 -5.60
CA ASN A 263 24.43 16.01 -6.68
C ASN A 263 23.86 16.46 -8.05
N ILE A 264 24.65 16.32 -9.10
CA ILE A 264 24.26 16.69 -10.48
C ILE A 264 22.95 16.02 -10.90
N SER A 265 22.78 14.72 -10.58
CA SER A 265 21.55 13.99 -10.91
C SER A 265 20.31 14.55 -10.19
N PHE A 266 20.48 14.99 -8.93
CA PHE A 266 19.41 15.63 -8.16
C PHE A 266 18.96 16.94 -8.84
N TYR A 267 19.89 17.82 -9.19
CA TYR A 267 19.55 19.09 -9.82
C TYR A 267 18.99 18.92 -11.24
N TYR A 268 19.50 17.97 -12.01
CA TYR A 268 18.98 17.65 -13.33
C TYR A 268 17.50 17.21 -13.26
N ASP A 269 17.17 16.27 -12.36
CA ASP A 269 15.81 15.81 -12.18
C ASP A 269 14.90 16.91 -11.61
N LEU A 270 15.44 17.80 -10.73
CA LEU A 270 14.70 18.94 -10.18
C LEU A 270 14.36 19.96 -11.28
N ILE A 271 15.29 20.24 -12.19
CA ILE A 271 15.03 21.13 -13.33
C ILE A 271 13.91 20.58 -14.20
N LYS A 272 13.92 19.26 -14.50
CA LYS A 272 12.82 18.62 -15.22
C LYS A 272 11.45 18.79 -14.53
N CYS A 273 11.41 18.66 -13.21
CA CYS A 273 10.18 18.91 -12.46
C CYS A 273 9.72 20.37 -12.61
N LYS A 274 10.62 21.34 -12.48
CA LYS A 274 10.30 22.77 -12.64
C LYS A 274 9.79 23.11 -14.03
N LEU A 275 10.43 22.59 -15.09
CA LEU A 275 9.98 22.77 -16.46
C LEU A 275 8.58 22.18 -16.69
N LYS A 276 8.30 21.01 -16.12
CA LYS A 276 6.98 20.38 -16.21
C LYS A 276 5.90 21.18 -15.47
N ILE A 277 6.23 21.77 -14.32
CA ILE A 277 5.30 22.69 -13.62
C ILE A 277 5.01 23.93 -14.46
N LEU A 278 6.04 24.53 -15.07
CA LEU A 278 5.88 25.68 -15.95
C LEU A 278 4.97 25.33 -17.15
N TYR A 279 5.20 24.20 -17.79
CA TYR A 279 4.34 23.70 -18.88
C TYR A 279 2.87 23.59 -18.42
N TYR A 280 2.60 22.99 -17.26
CA TYR A 280 1.23 22.87 -16.76
C TYR A 280 0.57 24.22 -16.43
N LYS A 281 1.35 25.22 -16.03
CA LYS A 281 0.83 26.58 -15.82
C LYS A 281 0.44 27.27 -17.13
N ILE A 282 1.20 27.03 -18.21
CA ILE A 282 0.93 27.63 -19.51
C ILE A 282 -0.26 26.97 -20.21
N VAL A 283 -0.36 25.64 -20.15
CA VAL A 283 -1.40 24.88 -20.88
C VAL A 283 -2.77 24.93 -20.17
N ASN A 284 -2.82 25.23 -18.87
CA ASN A 284 -4.09 25.39 -18.14
C ASN A 284 -4.60 26.85 -18.08
N HIS A 285 -3.95 27.77 -18.82
CA HIS A 285 -4.46 29.10 -19.19
C HIS A 285 -4.98 29.11 -20.61
#